data_0397d31f3f2d434432987d99b5bbfe9f
#
_entry.id   0397d31f3f2d434432987d99b5bbfe9f
#
_cell.length_a   1.000
_cell.length_b   1.000
_cell.length_c   1.000
_cell.angle_alpha   90.00
_cell.angle_beta   90.00
_cell.angle_gamma   90.00
#
_symmetry.space_group_name_H-M   'P 1'
#
loop_
_entity.id
_entity.type
_entity.pdbx_description
1 polymer ?
#
loop_
_entity_poly.entity_id
_entity_poly.type
_entity_poly.pdbx_seq_one_letter_code
_entity_poly.pdbx_strand_id
1 'polypeptide(L)'
;MSKDGMEMFGVLDLETSFEGCRFAIGIRNGNNKRFRLACTVGLRVFVCHNLAFRGDYSPVLAKHSKHFSLEDALSIGVDRMQRNFEPMRQQVEGWRAQQLSATAAKLTIYRAFIEADLEVPRHLARSVHELYFNPQHEEFQPRTMWSLSNAFTSAFKELDPIPQFRASAKLGKFLGAVPAS
;
A
#
# COMPACT_ATOMS: atom_id res chain seq x y z
N MET A 1 8.06 -15.92 3.07
CA MET A 1 7.55 -17.01 3.94
C MET A 1 8.08 -16.75 5.34
N SER A 2 7.26 -17.06 6.36
CA SER A 2 7.74 -17.05 7.74
C SER A 2 8.84 -18.11 7.95
N LYS A 3 9.65 -17.97 9.02
CA LYS A 3 10.76 -18.90 9.32
C LYS A 3 10.31 -20.35 9.49
N ASP A 4 9.07 -20.57 9.89
CA ASP A 4 8.45 -21.89 10.08
C ASP A 4 7.67 -22.41 8.85
N GLY A 5 7.66 -21.65 7.75
CA GLY A 5 6.94 -21.98 6.52
C GLY A 5 5.41 -21.95 6.63
N MET A 6 4.87 -21.57 7.78
CA MET A 6 3.43 -21.61 8.06
C MET A 6 2.67 -20.40 7.51
N GLU A 7 3.37 -19.34 7.18
CA GLU A 7 2.80 -18.10 6.66
C GLU A 7 3.47 -17.70 5.36
N MET A 8 2.67 -17.36 4.36
CA MET A 8 3.11 -16.92 3.05
C MET A 8 2.59 -15.52 2.76
N PHE A 9 3.48 -14.68 2.26
CA PHE A 9 3.18 -13.41 1.64
C PHE A 9 3.80 -13.42 0.25
N GLY A 10 3.00 -13.12 -0.75
CA GLY A 10 3.44 -13.06 -2.13
C GLY A 10 2.92 -11.80 -2.81
N VAL A 11 3.65 -11.33 -3.80
CA VAL A 11 3.24 -10.26 -4.69
C VAL A 11 3.39 -10.74 -6.10
N LEU A 12 2.33 -10.60 -6.89
CA LEU A 12 2.30 -10.89 -8.31
C LEU A 12 2.12 -9.57 -9.05
N ASP A 13 3.08 -9.22 -9.89
CA ASP A 13 2.96 -8.05 -10.76
C ASP A 13 2.12 -8.41 -11.99
N LEU A 14 1.19 -7.55 -12.35
CA LEU A 14 0.41 -7.67 -13.57
C LEU A 14 1.14 -6.98 -14.72
N GLU A 15 0.86 -7.39 -15.96
CA GLU A 15 1.42 -6.72 -17.14
C GLU A 15 0.88 -5.30 -17.33
N THR A 16 -0.32 -5.02 -16.79
CA THR A 16 -0.95 -3.70 -16.88
C THR A 16 -0.17 -2.68 -16.06
N SER A 17 0.29 -1.64 -16.73
CA SER A 17 1.05 -0.55 -16.13
C SER A 17 0.51 0.81 -16.59
N PHE A 18 0.77 1.85 -15.79
CA PHE A 18 0.51 3.23 -16.13
C PHE A 18 1.50 4.15 -15.41
N GLU A 19 2.01 5.16 -16.10
CA GLU A 19 2.82 6.26 -15.56
C GLU A 19 3.87 5.85 -14.49
N GLY A 20 4.73 4.88 -14.82
CA GLY A 20 5.78 4.42 -13.90
C GLY A 20 5.31 3.52 -12.76
N CYS A 21 4.03 3.10 -12.78
CA CYS A 21 3.46 2.15 -11.84
C CYS A 21 2.98 0.89 -12.56
N ARG A 22 3.00 -0.23 -11.85
CA ARG A 22 2.41 -1.50 -12.27
C ARG A 22 1.37 -1.94 -11.25
N PHE A 23 0.26 -2.49 -11.71
CA PHE A 23 -0.67 -3.15 -10.82
C PHE A 23 -0.06 -4.42 -10.25
N ALA A 24 -0.34 -4.69 -8.99
CA ALA A 24 0.15 -5.85 -8.29
C ALA A 24 -0.93 -6.49 -7.44
N ILE A 25 -0.85 -7.80 -7.29
CA ILE A 25 -1.69 -8.59 -6.39
C ILE A 25 -0.86 -8.98 -5.20
N GLY A 26 -1.27 -8.55 -4.01
CA GLY A 26 -0.75 -9.07 -2.76
C GLY A 26 -1.55 -10.29 -2.33
N ILE A 27 -0.88 -11.40 -2.03
CA ILE A 27 -1.48 -12.63 -1.54
C ILE A 27 -0.88 -12.93 -0.18
N ARG A 28 -1.73 -13.20 0.80
CA ARG A 28 -1.30 -13.79 2.07
C ARG A 28 -2.06 -15.06 2.36
N ASN A 29 -1.37 -16.04 2.90
CA ASN A 29 -1.95 -17.31 3.34
C ASN A 29 -1.28 -17.77 4.63
N GLY A 30 -2.01 -18.45 5.50
CA GLY A 30 -1.47 -19.03 6.72
C GLY A 30 -2.06 -20.42 6.99
N ASN A 31 -1.18 -21.41 7.13
CA ASN A 31 -1.57 -22.79 7.46
C ASN A 31 -1.74 -23.00 8.98
N ASN A 32 -1.35 -22.02 9.80
CA ASN A 32 -1.44 -22.03 11.26
C ASN A 32 -2.76 -21.47 11.81
N LYS A 33 -3.76 -21.26 10.95
CA LYS A 33 -5.08 -20.67 11.27
C LYS A 33 -5.04 -19.21 11.78
N ARG A 34 -3.86 -18.55 11.79
CA ARG A 34 -3.72 -17.15 12.20
C ARG A 34 -4.31 -16.20 11.18
N PHE A 35 -4.27 -16.58 9.90
CA PHE A 35 -4.79 -15.75 8.80
C PHE A 35 -5.74 -16.55 7.92
N ARG A 36 -6.71 -15.84 7.39
CA ARG A 36 -7.46 -16.29 6.23
C ARG A 36 -6.62 -16.04 4.98
N LEU A 37 -6.84 -16.83 3.92
CA LEU A 37 -6.38 -16.45 2.59
C LEU A 37 -6.95 -15.07 2.29
N ALA A 38 -6.09 -14.15 1.90
CA ALA A 38 -6.48 -12.83 1.44
C ALA A 38 -5.71 -12.46 0.19
N CYS A 39 -6.43 -11.90 -0.78
CA CYS A 39 -5.85 -11.25 -1.93
C CYS A 39 -6.19 -9.76 -1.85
N THR A 40 -5.27 -8.91 -2.21
CA THR A 40 -5.48 -7.46 -2.26
C THR A 40 -4.86 -6.90 -3.53
N VAL A 41 -5.40 -5.81 -4.02
CA VAL A 41 -4.84 -5.06 -5.14
C VAL A 41 -3.94 -3.97 -4.61
N GLY A 42 -2.86 -3.73 -5.33
CA GLY A 42 -1.94 -2.65 -5.04
C GLY A 42 -1.27 -2.13 -6.30
N LEU A 43 -0.44 -1.13 -6.08
CA LEU A 43 0.41 -0.55 -7.10
C LEU A 43 1.87 -0.71 -6.66
N ARG A 44 2.71 -1.12 -7.60
CA ARG A 44 4.16 -1.12 -7.45
C ARG A 44 4.75 -0.02 -8.31
N VAL A 45 5.54 0.84 -7.69
CA VAL A 45 6.28 1.91 -8.39
C VAL A 45 7.59 1.34 -8.92
N PHE A 46 7.91 1.57 -10.20
CA PHE A 46 9.07 0.96 -10.84
C PHE A 46 10.39 1.39 -10.23
N VAL A 47 10.58 2.69 -10.00
CA VAL A 47 11.88 3.25 -9.58
C VAL A 47 12.32 2.86 -8.17
N CYS A 48 11.38 2.59 -7.27
CA CYS A 48 11.68 2.30 -5.87
C CYS A 48 11.08 1.00 -5.35
N HIS A 49 10.37 0.25 -6.19
CA HIS A 49 9.64 -0.96 -5.82
C HIS A 49 8.70 -0.80 -4.61
N ASN A 50 8.22 0.41 -4.37
CA ASN A 50 7.23 0.66 -3.33
C ASN A 50 5.92 -0.04 -3.66
N LEU A 51 5.35 -0.68 -2.66
CA LEU A 51 4.06 -1.35 -2.74
C LEU A 51 3.04 -0.53 -1.94
N ALA A 52 2.03 -0.02 -2.64
CA ALA A 52 0.88 0.62 -2.03
C ALA A 52 -0.32 -0.32 -2.15
N PHE A 53 -0.74 -0.91 -1.04
CA PHE A 53 -1.97 -1.69 -0.98
C PHE A 53 -3.09 -0.82 -0.42
N ARG A 54 -4.26 -0.93 -1.01
CA ARG A 54 -5.46 -0.28 -0.51
C ARG A 54 -6.27 -1.27 0.32
N GLY A 55 -6.40 -1.00 1.62
CA GLY A 55 -7.09 -1.91 2.55
C GLY A 55 -8.57 -2.14 2.23
N ASP A 56 -9.22 -1.17 1.59
CA ASP A 56 -10.60 -1.26 1.15
C ASP A 56 -10.80 -2.22 -0.04
N TYR A 57 -9.71 -2.63 -0.69
CA TYR A 57 -9.68 -3.58 -1.79
C TYR A 57 -9.15 -4.96 -1.37
N SER A 58 -9.60 -5.47 -0.24
CA SER A 58 -9.40 -6.88 0.13
C SER A 58 -10.55 -7.72 -0.46
N PRO A 59 -10.46 -8.09 -1.74
CA PRO A 59 -11.59 -8.68 -2.45
C PRO A 59 -11.90 -10.10 -1.99
N VAL A 60 -10.93 -10.77 -1.36
CA VAL A 60 -11.11 -12.15 -0.93
C VAL A 60 -10.59 -12.34 0.48
N LEU A 61 -11.49 -12.69 1.38
CA LEU A 61 -11.19 -13.22 2.70
C LEU A 61 -11.87 -14.59 2.82
N ALA A 62 -11.14 -15.65 2.52
CA ALA A 62 -11.70 -17.00 2.57
C ALA A 62 -11.08 -17.79 3.73
N LYS A 63 -11.95 -18.51 4.47
CA LYS A 63 -11.51 -19.49 5.45
C LYS A 63 -11.17 -20.79 4.71
N HIS A 64 -10.10 -21.46 5.14
CA HIS A 64 -9.84 -22.83 4.72
C HIS A 64 -10.94 -23.75 5.28
N SER A 65 -11.96 -24.01 4.50
CA SER A 65 -13.03 -24.96 4.80
C SER A 65 -12.98 -26.15 3.84
N LYS A 66 -13.69 -27.22 4.16
CA LYS A 66 -13.78 -28.43 3.30
C LYS A 66 -14.26 -28.13 1.86
N HIS A 67 -15.00 -27.02 1.68
CA HIS A 67 -15.56 -26.59 0.38
C HIS A 67 -14.85 -25.36 -0.18
N PHE A 68 -13.64 -25.05 0.29
CA PHE A 68 -12.88 -23.92 -0.20
C PHE A 68 -12.27 -24.26 -1.56
N SER A 69 -12.69 -23.53 -2.59
CA SER A 69 -12.05 -23.54 -3.91
C SER A 69 -11.11 -22.34 -4.01
N LEU A 70 -9.82 -22.61 -4.16
CA LEU A 70 -8.82 -21.56 -4.41
C LEU A 70 -9.07 -20.89 -5.75
N GLU A 71 -9.47 -21.67 -6.74
CA GLU A 71 -9.72 -21.21 -8.10
C GLU A 71 -10.88 -20.21 -8.15
N ASP A 72 -12.00 -20.50 -7.49
CA ASP A 72 -13.14 -19.59 -7.36
C ASP A 72 -12.75 -18.32 -6.60
N ALA A 73 -12.00 -18.45 -5.52
CA ALA A 73 -11.54 -17.31 -4.73
C ALA A 73 -10.62 -16.40 -5.55
N LEU A 74 -9.71 -16.95 -6.34
CA LEU A 74 -8.85 -16.20 -7.24
C LEU A 74 -9.63 -15.54 -8.38
N SER A 75 -10.57 -16.26 -9.00
CA SER A 75 -11.42 -15.71 -10.06
C SER A 75 -12.22 -14.50 -9.58
N ILE A 76 -12.91 -14.63 -8.43
CA ILE A 76 -13.62 -13.52 -7.80
C ILE A 76 -12.64 -12.37 -7.47
N GLY A 77 -11.44 -12.72 -7.02
CA GLY A 77 -10.38 -11.75 -6.73
C GLY A 77 -10.01 -10.94 -7.96
N VAL A 78 -9.71 -11.60 -9.07
CA VAL A 78 -9.32 -10.98 -10.35
C VAL A 78 -10.43 -10.06 -10.87
N ASP A 79 -11.70 -10.55 -10.88
CA ASP A 79 -12.84 -9.75 -11.34
C ASP A 79 -13.02 -8.46 -10.51
N ARG A 80 -12.94 -8.58 -9.19
CA ARG A 80 -12.99 -7.40 -8.30
C ARG A 80 -11.80 -6.47 -8.49
N MET A 81 -10.62 -7.00 -8.78
CA MET A 81 -9.42 -6.20 -9.04
C MET A 81 -9.56 -5.34 -10.29
N GLN A 82 -10.05 -5.93 -11.39
CA GLN A 82 -10.24 -5.20 -12.64
C GLN A 82 -11.15 -3.97 -12.46
N ARG A 83 -12.18 -4.08 -11.61
CA ARG A 83 -13.07 -2.95 -11.28
C ARG A 83 -12.37 -1.85 -10.47
N ASN A 84 -11.26 -2.15 -9.84
CA ASN A 84 -10.54 -1.20 -9.00
C ASN A 84 -9.36 -0.53 -9.72
N PHE A 85 -8.99 -0.96 -10.93
CA PHE A 85 -7.86 -0.37 -11.66
C PHE A 85 -8.10 1.10 -11.98
N GLU A 86 -9.25 1.44 -12.52
CA GLU A 86 -9.58 2.81 -12.87
C GLU A 86 -9.67 3.75 -11.64
N PRO A 87 -10.37 3.41 -10.55
CA PRO A 87 -10.33 4.19 -9.32
C PRO A 87 -8.92 4.38 -8.74
N MET A 88 -8.06 3.37 -8.83
CA MET A 88 -6.68 3.47 -8.35
C MET A 88 -5.84 4.40 -9.24
N ARG A 89 -6.01 4.33 -10.55
CA ARG A 89 -5.36 5.22 -11.50
C ARG A 89 -5.74 6.68 -11.22
N GLN A 90 -7.03 6.95 -11.14
CA GLN A 90 -7.55 8.30 -10.85
C GLN A 90 -7.03 8.84 -9.50
N GLN A 91 -6.90 7.99 -8.51
CA GLN A 91 -6.30 8.40 -7.23
C GLN A 91 -4.84 8.80 -7.38
N VAL A 92 -4.03 8.02 -8.11
CA VAL A 92 -2.62 8.35 -8.33
C VAL A 92 -2.49 9.66 -9.12
N GLU A 93 -3.27 9.82 -10.18
CA GLU A 93 -3.32 11.05 -10.97
C GLU A 93 -3.69 12.26 -10.09
N GLY A 94 -4.73 12.11 -9.25
CA GLY A 94 -5.12 13.14 -8.30
C GLY A 94 -4.02 13.46 -7.28
N TRP A 95 -3.33 12.47 -6.74
CA TRP A 95 -2.22 12.68 -5.81
C TRP A 95 -0.98 13.29 -6.47
N ARG A 96 -0.73 13.01 -7.75
CA ARG A 96 0.35 13.66 -8.52
C ARG A 96 0.04 15.13 -8.81
N ALA A 97 -1.23 15.45 -9.06
CA ALA A 97 -1.67 16.83 -9.26
C ALA A 97 -1.74 17.64 -7.95
N GLN A 98 -1.93 16.99 -6.81
CA GLN A 98 -2.08 17.64 -5.50
C GLN A 98 -0.73 18.07 -4.94
N GLN A 99 -0.41 19.36 -5.09
CA GLN A 99 0.78 19.99 -4.49
C GLN A 99 0.57 20.14 -2.98
N LEU A 100 1.65 19.93 -2.22
CA LEU A 100 1.66 20.14 -0.77
C LEU A 100 2.66 21.22 -0.38
N SER A 101 2.20 22.19 0.41
CA SER A 101 3.13 23.09 1.08
C SER A 101 3.99 22.33 2.11
N ALA A 102 5.16 22.86 2.44
CA ALA A 102 6.01 22.24 3.47
C ALA A 102 5.28 22.08 4.81
N THR A 103 4.42 23.04 5.17
CA THR A 103 3.63 22.99 6.40
C THR A 103 2.57 21.88 6.32
N ALA A 104 1.84 21.77 5.20
CA ALA A 104 0.83 20.74 5.00
C ALA A 104 1.46 19.35 5.05
N ALA A 105 2.61 19.14 4.41
CA ALA A 105 3.31 17.86 4.44
C ALA A 105 3.77 17.50 5.86
N LYS A 106 4.37 18.42 6.61
CA LYS A 106 4.78 18.21 8.01
C LYS A 106 3.60 17.88 8.91
N LEU A 107 2.48 18.59 8.75
CA LEU A 107 1.26 18.34 9.50
C LEU A 107 0.68 16.95 9.17
N THR A 108 0.68 16.56 7.89
CA THR A 108 0.22 15.24 7.47
C THR A 108 1.09 14.13 8.07
N ILE A 109 2.42 14.29 8.06
CA ILE A 109 3.34 13.35 8.72
C ILE A 109 3.03 13.27 10.22
N TYR A 110 2.92 14.41 10.91
CA TYR A 110 2.59 14.45 12.33
C TYR A 110 1.28 13.68 12.63
N ARG A 111 0.22 14.00 11.91
CA ARG A 111 -1.09 13.36 12.08
C ARG A 111 -1.03 11.86 11.83
N ALA A 112 -0.29 11.40 10.82
CA ALA A 112 -0.13 10.00 10.52
C ALA A 112 0.47 9.20 11.69
N PHE A 113 1.44 9.75 12.40
CA PHE A 113 2.16 9.06 13.49
C PHE A 113 1.60 9.32 14.89
N ILE A 114 0.89 10.42 15.09
CA ILE A 114 0.43 10.85 16.41
C ILE A 114 -1.08 10.70 16.57
N GLU A 115 -1.86 11.04 15.54
CA GLU A 115 -3.33 11.04 15.60
C GLU A 115 -3.96 9.83 14.89
N ALA A 116 -3.37 9.44 13.74
CA ALA A 116 -3.89 8.32 12.97
C ALA A 116 -3.39 6.99 13.53
N ASP A 117 -4.28 6.01 13.51
CA ASP A 117 -3.97 4.65 13.97
C ASP A 117 -3.27 3.83 12.86
N LEU A 118 -2.11 4.30 12.42
CA LEU A 118 -1.30 3.54 11.45
C LEU A 118 -0.59 2.33 12.06
N GLU A 119 -0.54 2.24 13.40
CA GLU A 119 0.14 1.15 14.14
C GLU A 119 1.61 0.98 13.74
N VAL A 120 2.30 2.07 13.47
CA VAL A 120 3.71 2.07 13.08
C VAL A 120 4.59 2.75 14.12
N PRO A 121 5.87 2.32 14.25
CA PRO A 121 6.80 2.93 15.18
C PRO A 121 7.02 4.43 14.87
N ARG A 122 6.98 5.27 15.91
CA ARG A 122 7.11 6.74 15.76
C ARG A 122 8.45 7.18 15.17
N HIS A 123 9.51 6.39 15.33
CA HIS A 123 10.82 6.74 14.77
C HIS A 123 10.80 6.81 13.24
N LEU A 124 9.88 6.08 12.56
CA LEU A 124 9.73 6.17 11.11
C LEU A 124 9.25 7.54 10.62
N ALA A 125 8.69 8.38 11.50
CA ALA A 125 8.32 9.75 11.14
C ALA A 125 9.52 10.55 10.60
N ARG A 126 10.71 10.34 11.16
CA ARG A 126 11.95 10.94 10.68
C ARG A 126 12.33 10.42 9.31
N SER A 127 12.28 9.10 9.10
CA SER A 127 12.55 8.49 7.79
C SER A 127 11.60 9.03 6.71
N VAL A 128 10.29 9.12 7.01
CA VAL A 128 9.31 9.70 6.08
C VAL A 128 9.63 11.17 5.78
N HIS A 129 9.95 11.97 6.79
CA HIS A 129 10.32 13.37 6.61
C HIS A 129 11.54 13.50 5.68
N GLU A 130 12.61 12.76 5.95
CA GLU A 130 13.83 12.81 5.13
C GLU A 130 13.55 12.37 3.68
N LEU A 131 12.85 11.26 3.48
CA LEU A 131 12.53 10.74 2.15
C LEU A 131 11.63 11.69 1.34
N TYR A 132 10.76 12.46 2.00
CA TYR A 132 9.90 13.43 1.32
C TYR A 132 10.64 14.73 0.99
N PHE A 133 11.43 15.27 1.93
CA PHE A 133 12.11 16.55 1.74
C PHE A 133 13.43 16.44 0.97
N ASN A 134 14.06 15.26 0.98
CA ASN A 134 15.31 14.93 0.27
C ASN A 134 15.14 13.60 -0.50
N PRO A 135 14.28 13.55 -1.53
CA PRO A 135 13.99 12.30 -2.24
C PRO A 135 15.21 11.84 -3.04
N GLN A 136 15.41 10.52 -3.06
CA GLN A 136 16.49 9.87 -3.80
C GLN A 136 16.21 9.75 -5.31
N HIS A 137 14.94 9.82 -5.72
CA HIS A 137 14.51 9.69 -7.11
C HIS A 137 13.92 11.01 -7.60
N GLU A 138 14.28 11.41 -8.81
CA GLU A 138 13.79 12.64 -9.44
C GLU A 138 12.26 12.69 -9.56
N GLU A 139 11.62 11.55 -9.78
CA GLU A 139 10.16 11.42 -9.83
C GLU A 139 9.45 11.95 -8.57
N PHE A 140 10.12 11.93 -7.42
CA PHE A 140 9.55 12.37 -6.13
C PHE A 140 10.00 13.76 -5.71
N GLN A 141 10.81 14.46 -6.51
CA GLN A 141 11.20 15.84 -6.24
C GLN A 141 10.00 16.82 -6.19
N PRO A 142 8.96 16.68 -7.05
CA PRO A 142 7.75 17.46 -6.89
C PRO A 142 7.10 17.16 -5.53
N ARG A 143 6.79 18.21 -4.78
CA ARG A 143 6.20 18.09 -3.43
C ARG A 143 4.71 17.85 -3.51
N THR A 144 4.35 16.69 -3.98
CA THR A 144 2.96 16.25 -4.16
C THR A 144 2.52 15.27 -3.07
N MET A 145 1.24 15.02 -3.00
CA MET A 145 0.68 13.93 -2.18
C MET A 145 1.21 12.57 -2.64
N TRP A 146 1.46 12.38 -3.94
CA TRP A 146 2.09 11.19 -4.47
C TRP A 146 3.49 10.96 -3.91
N SER A 147 4.34 12.00 -3.92
CA SER A 147 5.68 11.94 -3.34
C SER A 147 5.64 11.63 -1.85
N LEU A 148 4.68 12.21 -1.12
CA LEU A 148 4.49 11.93 0.31
C LEU A 148 4.05 10.47 0.55
N SER A 149 3.12 9.96 -0.24
CA SER A 149 2.70 8.55 -0.17
C SER A 149 3.89 7.60 -0.39
N ASN A 150 4.76 7.92 -1.36
CA ASN A 150 5.95 7.12 -1.63
C ASN A 150 7.00 7.22 -0.51
N ALA A 151 7.15 8.36 0.14
CA ALA A 151 8.01 8.50 1.31
C ALA A 151 7.54 7.60 2.47
N PHE A 152 6.23 7.53 2.73
CA PHE A 152 5.67 6.61 3.72
C PHE A 152 5.92 5.15 3.36
N THR A 153 5.58 4.73 2.14
CA THR A 153 5.73 3.32 1.72
C THR A 153 7.19 2.89 1.64
N SER A 154 8.12 3.81 1.35
CA SER A 154 9.56 3.57 1.44
C SER A 154 10.00 3.36 2.89
N ALA A 155 9.58 4.21 3.82
CA ALA A 155 9.90 4.05 5.24
C ALA A 155 9.32 2.74 5.81
N PHE A 156 8.15 2.31 5.35
CA PHE A 156 7.52 1.06 5.81
C PHE A 156 8.28 -0.20 5.40
N LYS A 157 9.26 -0.13 4.49
CA LYS A 157 10.14 -1.26 4.18
C LYS A 157 11.03 -1.69 5.36
N GLU A 158 11.19 -0.82 6.35
CA GLU A 158 11.88 -1.15 7.60
C GLU A 158 11.04 -2.08 8.51
N LEU A 159 9.76 -2.26 8.21
CA LEU A 159 8.85 -3.10 8.97
C LEU A 159 8.88 -4.56 8.48
N ASP A 160 8.55 -5.48 9.37
CA ASP A 160 8.23 -6.85 8.98
C ASP A 160 7.03 -6.88 8.01
N PRO A 161 6.90 -7.92 7.16
CA PRO A 161 5.88 -7.97 6.10
C PRO A 161 4.44 -7.77 6.59
N ILE A 162 4.05 -8.26 7.77
CA ILE A 162 2.68 -8.12 8.30
C ILE A 162 2.38 -6.68 8.74
N PRO A 163 3.19 -6.04 9.61
CA PRO A 163 3.06 -4.64 9.93
C PRO A 163 3.12 -3.75 8.69
N GLN A 164 4.04 -3.99 7.76
CA GLN A 164 4.16 -3.24 6.52
C GLN A 164 2.85 -3.28 5.71
N PHE A 165 2.28 -4.47 5.53
CA PHE A 165 1.01 -4.64 4.81
C PHE A 165 -0.12 -3.85 5.48
N ARG A 166 -0.27 -3.96 6.82
CA ARG A 166 -1.31 -3.25 7.57
C ARG A 166 -1.14 -1.74 7.49
N ALA A 167 0.08 -1.26 7.67
CA ALA A 167 0.40 0.16 7.60
C ALA A 167 0.08 0.74 6.21
N SER A 168 0.47 0.05 5.14
CA SER A 168 0.19 0.49 3.77
C SER A 168 -1.31 0.54 3.47
N ALA A 169 -2.08 -0.43 3.96
CA ALA A 169 -3.53 -0.45 3.79
C ALA A 169 -4.22 0.72 4.51
N LYS A 170 -3.81 1.01 5.76
CA LYS A 170 -4.33 2.15 6.54
C LYS A 170 -3.89 3.49 5.95
N LEU A 171 -2.66 3.58 5.43
CA LEU A 171 -2.12 4.79 4.81
C LEU A 171 -2.99 5.29 3.66
N GLY A 172 -3.39 4.40 2.75
CA GLY A 172 -4.23 4.77 1.61
C GLY A 172 -5.54 5.45 2.03
N LYS A 173 -6.20 4.92 3.07
CA LYS A 173 -7.40 5.51 3.66
C LYS A 173 -7.12 6.85 4.33
N PHE A 174 -6.04 6.93 5.10
CA PHE A 174 -5.62 8.15 5.79
C PHE A 174 -5.34 9.28 4.80
N LEU A 175 -4.48 9.05 3.78
CA LEU A 175 -4.13 10.06 2.79
C LEU A 175 -5.33 10.47 1.91
N GLY A 176 -6.25 9.55 1.63
CA GLY A 176 -7.48 9.85 0.91
C GLY A 176 -8.44 10.78 1.68
N ALA A 177 -8.29 10.89 3.00
CA ALA A 177 -9.08 11.80 3.84
C ALA A 177 -8.39 13.17 4.04
N VAL A 178 -7.15 13.36 3.56
CA VAL A 178 -6.43 14.65 3.65
C VAL A 178 -6.99 15.59 2.57
N PRO A 179 -7.56 16.75 2.95
CA PRO A 179 -8.10 17.69 1.98
C PRO A 179 -7.02 18.22 1.05
N ALA A 180 -7.39 18.51 -0.17
CA ALA A 180 -6.55 19.32 -1.06
C ALA A 180 -6.41 20.72 -0.46
N SER A 181 -5.19 21.15 -0.22
CA SER A 181 -4.85 22.49 0.33
C SER A 181 -4.81 23.53 -0.78
#